data_0392e527fddf0a91f7ef727074e1f195
#
_entry.id   0392e527fddf0a91f7ef727074e1f195
#
_cell.length_a   1.000
_cell.length_b   1.000
_cell.length_c   1.000
_cell.angle_alpha   90.00
_cell.angle_beta   90.00
_cell.angle_gamma   90.00
#
_symmetry.space_group_name_H-M   'P 1'
#
loop_
_entity.id
_entity.type
_entity.pdbx_description
1 polymer ?
#
loop_
_entity_poly.entity_id
_entity_poly.type
_entity_poly.pdbx_seq_one_letter_code
_entity_poly.pdbx_strand_id
1 'polypeptide(L)'
;MDVDYIECGDCLHLLRELEDHSVDLVVTDPPYEFASHGGEAFGSKKREYHNQLEDAQITKGFNVEVLNELVRVMKKINIYLWCNKNQLRMYIDYFEDLGAVTDLITWHKTNPTPTCNNKYLSDTEYLLFFREKGVQVFGTYQTKKKFYVTPTNKADKDKYKHPTIKPLDIIQNLIINSSKENDVVLDPFLGSGTTAEACVNTNRRYIGFEIEPKYYDVACERLNEVEK
;
A
#
# COMPACT_ATOMS: atom_id res chain seq x y z
N MET A 1 2.78 -20.47 11.76
CA MET A 1 3.35 -19.29 11.10
C MET A 1 3.62 -18.21 12.13
N ASP A 2 4.80 -17.62 12.11
CA ASP A 2 5.12 -16.48 12.96
C ASP A 2 4.38 -15.24 12.43
N VAL A 3 4.01 -14.33 13.32
CA VAL A 3 3.31 -13.07 13.02
C VAL A 3 3.86 -11.96 13.92
N ASP A 4 3.51 -10.71 13.64
CA ASP A 4 4.02 -9.50 14.29
C ASP A 4 5.52 -9.33 14.06
N TYR A 5 5.92 -9.47 12.80
CA TYR A 5 7.28 -9.22 12.37
C TYR A 5 7.34 -8.45 11.04
N ILE A 6 8.46 -7.80 10.84
CA ILE A 6 8.85 -7.23 9.56
C ILE A 6 10.19 -7.80 9.13
N GLU A 7 10.41 -7.94 7.83
CA GLU A 7 11.63 -8.51 7.29
C GLU A 7 12.19 -7.69 6.14
N CYS A 8 13.52 -7.56 6.10
CA CYS A 8 14.23 -6.84 5.04
C CYS A 8 14.59 -7.79 3.90
N GLY A 9 13.93 -7.65 2.75
CA GLY A 9 14.21 -8.52 1.61
C GLY A 9 13.27 -8.34 0.43
N ASP A 10 13.53 -9.12 -0.62
CA ASP A 10 12.69 -9.18 -1.80
C ASP A 10 11.33 -9.80 -1.49
N CYS A 11 10.25 -9.08 -1.79
CA CYS A 11 8.90 -9.51 -1.44
C CYS A 11 8.49 -10.85 -2.08
N LEU A 12 8.91 -11.12 -3.32
CA LEU A 12 8.56 -12.38 -3.99
C LEU A 12 9.24 -13.58 -3.31
N HIS A 13 10.49 -13.40 -2.87
CA HIS A 13 11.21 -14.43 -2.12
C HIS A 13 10.52 -14.69 -0.79
N LEU A 14 10.27 -13.66 0.00
CA LEU A 14 9.67 -13.76 1.33
C LEU A 14 8.22 -14.26 1.28
N LEU A 15 7.43 -13.84 0.28
CA LEU A 15 6.08 -14.39 0.07
C LEU A 15 6.09 -15.90 -0.10
N ARG A 16 7.07 -16.47 -0.82
CA ARG A 16 7.19 -17.92 -1.06
C ARG A 16 7.47 -18.71 0.22
N GLU A 17 7.95 -18.08 1.27
CA GLU A 17 8.20 -18.71 2.59
C GLU A 17 6.93 -18.76 3.45
N LEU A 18 5.91 -17.95 3.12
CA LEU A 18 4.63 -17.97 3.84
C LEU A 18 3.81 -19.21 3.47
N GLU A 19 3.10 -19.73 4.47
CA GLU A 19 2.14 -20.82 4.28
C GLU A 19 0.94 -20.40 3.40
N ASP A 20 0.40 -21.34 2.63
CA ASP A 20 -0.82 -21.15 1.88
C ASP A 20 -1.97 -20.78 2.82
N HIS A 21 -2.83 -19.87 2.38
CA HIS A 21 -4.05 -19.50 3.10
C HIS A 21 -3.81 -19.08 4.57
N SER A 22 -2.72 -18.37 4.84
CA SER A 22 -2.31 -17.92 6.17
C SER A 22 -2.69 -16.48 6.48
N VAL A 23 -2.96 -15.64 5.46
CA VAL A 23 -3.22 -14.20 5.57
C VAL A 23 -4.71 -13.90 5.43
N ASP A 24 -5.24 -13.03 6.28
CA ASP A 24 -6.66 -12.63 6.28
C ASP A 24 -6.93 -11.41 5.41
N LEU A 25 -5.98 -10.48 5.32
CA LEU A 25 -6.09 -9.23 4.57
C LEU A 25 -4.72 -8.80 4.03
N VAL A 26 -4.69 -8.30 2.81
CA VAL A 26 -3.53 -7.58 2.26
C VAL A 26 -3.87 -6.09 2.13
N VAL A 27 -2.98 -5.21 2.63
CA VAL A 27 -3.08 -3.75 2.45
C VAL A 27 -1.73 -3.25 2.00
N THR A 28 -1.60 -2.83 0.75
CA THR A 28 -0.27 -2.56 0.21
C THR A 28 -0.23 -1.44 -0.84
N ASP A 29 0.91 -0.76 -0.90
CA ASP A 29 1.23 0.31 -1.85
C ASP A 29 2.44 -0.09 -2.72
N PRO A 30 2.21 -0.96 -3.73
CA PRO A 30 3.30 -1.46 -4.55
C PRO A 30 3.95 -0.36 -5.41
N PRO A 31 5.15 -0.60 -5.94
CA PRO A 31 5.81 0.32 -6.86
C PRO A 31 4.93 0.70 -8.04
N TYR A 32 4.87 2.00 -8.36
CA TYR A 32 4.08 2.48 -9.50
C TYR A 32 4.88 2.39 -10.78
N GLU A 33 4.25 1.91 -11.86
CA GLU A 33 4.79 2.10 -13.20
C GLU A 33 4.71 3.58 -13.59
N PHE A 34 5.85 4.23 -13.66
CA PHE A 34 5.97 5.53 -14.30
C PHE A 34 6.45 5.32 -15.75
N ALA A 35 5.58 5.53 -16.72
CA ALA A 35 6.03 5.62 -18.10
C ALA A 35 7.07 6.74 -18.20
N SER A 36 8.31 6.37 -18.54
CA SER A 36 9.42 7.30 -18.80
C SER A 36 9.17 8.05 -20.11
N HIS A 37 8.20 8.97 -20.11
CA HIS A 37 8.03 9.91 -21.22
C HIS A 37 8.88 11.13 -20.91
N GLY A 38 10.01 11.20 -21.61
CA GLY A 38 10.94 12.31 -21.57
C GLY A 38 10.24 13.67 -21.63
N GLY A 39 10.45 14.45 -20.61
CA GLY A 39 10.14 15.86 -20.54
C GLY A 39 11.31 16.57 -19.90
N GLU A 40 12.22 17.09 -20.71
CA GLU A 40 13.45 17.79 -20.31
C GLU A 40 13.23 19.17 -19.64
N ALA A 41 12.09 19.42 -19.02
CA ALA A 41 11.73 20.77 -18.60
C ALA A 41 11.33 20.89 -17.12
N PHE A 42 12.05 20.27 -16.18
CA PHE A 42 11.83 20.59 -14.76
C PHE A 42 13.09 20.51 -13.90
N GLY A 43 13.26 21.55 -13.05
CA GLY A 43 14.46 21.84 -12.29
C GLY A 43 14.94 20.71 -11.35
N SER A 44 16.15 20.88 -10.83
CA SER A 44 16.96 19.94 -10.07
C SER A 44 16.23 19.11 -8.99
N LYS A 45 15.29 19.68 -8.26
CA LYS A 45 14.52 18.99 -7.19
C LYS A 45 13.60 17.88 -7.67
N LYS A 46 13.03 17.99 -8.89
CA LYS A 46 12.16 16.93 -9.44
C LYS A 46 12.98 15.78 -10.01
N ARG A 47 14.15 16.07 -10.53
CA ARG A 47 15.11 15.07 -10.98
C ARG A 47 15.65 14.27 -9.80
N GLU A 48 15.94 14.93 -8.67
CA GLU A 48 16.38 14.31 -7.42
C GLU A 48 15.29 13.37 -6.82
N TYR A 49 14.03 13.80 -6.81
CA TYR A 49 12.91 12.97 -6.38
C TYR A 49 12.67 11.77 -7.33
N HIS A 50 12.78 11.96 -8.64
CA HIS A 50 12.65 10.87 -9.62
C HIS A 50 13.80 9.88 -9.52
N ASN A 51 15.03 10.35 -9.33
CA ASN A 51 16.19 9.50 -9.11
C ASN A 51 16.05 8.71 -7.80
N GLN A 52 15.55 9.33 -6.73
CA GLN A 52 15.28 8.62 -5.46
C GLN A 52 14.24 7.50 -5.63
N LEU A 53 13.22 7.70 -6.47
CA LEU A 53 12.23 6.66 -6.79
C LEU A 53 12.80 5.56 -7.70
N GLU A 54 13.68 5.92 -8.65
CA GLU A 54 14.38 4.95 -9.50
C GLU A 54 15.41 4.15 -8.72
N ASP A 55 16.19 4.80 -7.84
CA ASP A 55 17.18 4.17 -6.95
C ASP A 55 16.51 3.18 -5.97
N ALA A 56 15.30 3.52 -5.51
CA ALA A 56 14.50 2.64 -4.65
C ALA A 56 13.70 1.56 -5.44
N GLN A 57 13.97 1.36 -6.72
CA GLN A 57 13.25 0.43 -7.62
C GLN A 57 11.71 0.62 -7.69
N ILE A 58 11.20 1.72 -7.18
CA ILE A 58 9.76 2.01 -7.09
C ILE A 58 9.11 2.30 -8.47
N THR A 59 9.90 2.34 -9.54
CA THR A 59 9.44 2.72 -10.89
C THR A 59 9.29 1.57 -11.87
N LYS A 60 9.65 0.35 -11.49
CA LYS A 60 9.73 -0.81 -12.43
C LYS A 60 8.43 -1.60 -12.57
N GLY A 61 7.39 -1.20 -11.84
CA GLY A 61 6.13 -1.94 -11.86
C GLY A 61 6.17 -3.24 -11.05
N PHE A 62 5.08 -3.93 -11.07
CA PHE A 62 4.76 -5.04 -10.21
C PHE A 62 4.68 -6.33 -11.03
N ASN A 63 5.44 -7.36 -10.66
CA ASN A 63 5.43 -8.62 -11.37
C ASN A 63 4.15 -9.42 -11.07
N VAL A 64 3.51 -9.99 -12.10
CA VAL A 64 2.34 -10.89 -11.96
C VAL A 64 2.61 -12.06 -11.01
N GLU A 65 3.86 -12.54 -10.91
CA GLU A 65 4.23 -13.58 -9.96
C GLU A 65 3.95 -13.17 -8.51
N VAL A 66 4.14 -11.90 -8.15
CA VAL A 66 3.81 -11.41 -6.81
C VAL A 66 2.30 -11.45 -6.58
N LEU A 67 1.47 -11.11 -7.59
CA LEU A 67 0.01 -11.25 -7.48
C LEU A 67 -0.40 -12.72 -7.24
N ASN A 68 0.23 -13.66 -7.94
CA ASN A 68 -0.03 -15.08 -7.75
C ASN A 68 0.31 -15.54 -6.33
N GLU A 69 1.45 -15.10 -5.79
CA GLU A 69 1.84 -15.40 -4.42
C GLU A 69 0.91 -14.75 -3.39
N LEU A 70 0.49 -13.50 -3.62
CA LEU A 70 -0.50 -12.85 -2.76
C LEU A 70 -1.83 -13.63 -2.72
N VAL A 71 -2.31 -14.10 -3.88
CA VAL A 71 -3.51 -14.93 -3.95
C VAL A 71 -3.31 -16.26 -3.22
N ARG A 72 -2.15 -16.90 -3.34
CA ARG A 72 -1.82 -18.16 -2.66
C ARG A 72 -1.85 -18.02 -1.13
N VAL A 73 -1.23 -16.97 -0.60
CA VAL A 73 -1.14 -16.79 0.86
C VAL A 73 -2.44 -16.30 1.49
N MET A 74 -3.31 -15.64 0.77
CA MET A 74 -4.61 -15.19 1.29
C MET A 74 -5.55 -16.38 1.53
N LYS A 75 -6.24 -16.41 2.68
CA LYS A 75 -7.32 -17.36 3.00
C LYS A 75 -8.48 -17.24 2.01
N LYS A 76 -8.75 -16.03 1.58
CA LYS A 76 -9.69 -15.60 0.53
C LYS A 76 -9.15 -14.33 -0.07
N ILE A 77 -9.44 -14.06 -1.34
CA ILE A 77 -9.11 -12.77 -1.92
C ILE A 77 -9.74 -11.66 -1.09
N ASN A 78 -8.89 -10.85 -0.43
CA ASN A 78 -9.27 -9.74 0.43
C ASN A 78 -8.09 -8.76 0.46
N ILE A 79 -8.03 -7.84 -0.49
CA ILE A 79 -6.84 -7.05 -0.73
C ILE A 79 -7.16 -5.61 -1.14
N TYR A 80 -6.47 -4.68 -0.51
CA TYR A 80 -6.38 -3.28 -0.90
C TYR A 80 -5.05 -3.01 -1.61
N LEU A 81 -5.13 -2.54 -2.86
CA LEU A 81 -3.98 -2.19 -3.70
C LEU A 81 -4.03 -0.71 -4.07
N TRP A 82 -3.08 0.07 -3.56
CA TRP A 82 -2.84 1.40 -4.08
C TRP A 82 -2.26 1.31 -5.50
N CYS A 83 -2.66 2.22 -6.37
CA CYS A 83 -2.18 2.19 -7.75
C CYS A 83 -2.27 3.57 -8.42
N ASN A 84 -1.56 3.72 -9.52
CA ASN A 84 -1.78 4.81 -10.44
C ASN A 84 -2.79 4.42 -11.54
N LYS A 85 -3.23 5.41 -12.33
CA LYS A 85 -4.23 5.19 -13.40
C LYS A 85 -3.80 4.15 -14.46
N ASN A 86 -2.49 3.93 -14.66
CA ASN A 86 -2.00 3.02 -15.70
C ASN A 86 -2.11 1.56 -15.27
N GLN A 87 -2.09 1.31 -13.95
CA GLN A 87 -2.16 -0.02 -13.35
C GLN A 87 -3.61 -0.49 -13.11
N LEU A 88 -4.59 0.44 -13.11
CA LEU A 88 -6.00 0.12 -12.82
C LEU A 88 -6.50 -1.07 -13.63
N ARG A 89 -6.32 -1.02 -14.96
CA ARG A 89 -6.84 -2.06 -15.85
C ARG A 89 -6.20 -3.42 -15.56
N MET A 90 -4.90 -3.46 -15.41
CA MET A 90 -4.17 -4.72 -15.16
C MET A 90 -4.64 -5.41 -13.88
N TYR A 91 -4.79 -4.63 -12.79
CA TYR A 91 -5.25 -5.21 -11.52
C TYR A 91 -6.73 -5.63 -11.59
N ILE A 92 -7.59 -4.82 -12.22
CA ILE A 92 -9.01 -5.15 -12.38
C ILE A 92 -9.16 -6.44 -13.21
N ASP A 93 -8.54 -6.49 -14.39
CA ASP A 93 -8.62 -7.67 -15.26
C ASP A 93 -8.10 -8.92 -14.51
N TYR A 94 -6.96 -8.83 -13.79
CA TYR A 94 -6.39 -9.96 -13.06
C TYR A 94 -7.33 -10.51 -11.96
N PHE A 95 -7.85 -9.65 -11.09
CA PHE A 95 -8.65 -10.11 -9.96
C PHE A 95 -10.10 -10.46 -10.35
N GLU A 96 -10.66 -9.79 -11.34
CA GLU A 96 -12.02 -10.13 -11.86
C GLU A 96 -12.01 -11.46 -12.63
N ASP A 97 -10.92 -11.80 -13.33
CA ASP A 97 -10.75 -13.13 -13.94
C ASP A 97 -10.70 -14.26 -12.88
N LEU A 98 -10.27 -13.95 -11.65
CA LEU A 98 -10.34 -14.86 -10.50
C LEU A 98 -11.71 -14.85 -9.80
N GLY A 99 -12.69 -14.08 -10.29
CA GLY A 99 -14.05 -13.98 -9.76
C GLY A 99 -14.18 -13.05 -8.55
N ALA A 100 -13.22 -12.20 -8.28
CA ALA A 100 -13.31 -11.21 -7.22
C ALA A 100 -14.27 -10.07 -7.56
N VAL A 101 -14.85 -9.47 -6.53
CA VAL A 101 -15.66 -8.24 -6.63
C VAL A 101 -14.73 -7.05 -6.42
N THR A 102 -14.82 -6.06 -7.30
CA THR A 102 -13.99 -4.86 -7.31
C THR A 102 -14.73 -3.65 -6.77
N ASP A 103 -14.09 -2.90 -5.87
CA ASP A 103 -14.47 -1.55 -5.47
C ASP A 103 -13.32 -0.58 -5.74
N LEU A 104 -13.60 0.53 -6.43
CA LEU A 104 -12.66 1.63 -6.60
C LEU A 104 -12.88 2.65 -5.49
N ILE A 105 -11.81 2.96 -4.77
CA ILE A 105 -11.75 3.93 -3.68
C ILE A 105 -10.77 5.03 -4.09
N THR A 106 -11.00 6.26 -3.66
CA THR A 106 -10.14 7.40 -4.00
C THR A 106 -9.70 8.16 -2.76
N TRP A 107 -8.48 8.66 -2.79
CA TRP A 107 -7.99 9.63 -1.82
C TRP A 107 -7.69 10.96 -2.50
N HIS A 108 -8.41 12.00 -2.08
CA HIS A 108 -8.28 13.37 -2.57
C HIS A 108 -7.43 14.20 -1.60
N LYS A 109 -6.31 14.70 -2.10
CA LYS A 109 -5.36 15.52 -1.34
C LYS A 109 -5.82 16.98 -1.36
N THR A 110 -6.02 17.57 -0.19
CA THR A 110 -6.39 18.99 -0.09
C THR A 110 -5.23 19.94 -0.36
N ASN A 111 -3.99 19.45 -0.33
CA ASN A 111 -2.76 20.21 -0.55
C ASN A 111 -1.82 19.50 -1.56
N PRO A 112 -2.28 19.19 -2.79
CA PRO A 112 -1.46 18.53 -3.79
C PRO A 112 -0.29 19.43 -4.22
N THR A 113 0.75 18.82 -4.81
CA THR A 113 1.83 19.60 -5.43
C THR A 113 1.25 20.44 -6.56
N PRO A 114 1.47 21.77 -6.61
CA PRO A 114 0.79 22.69 -7.54
C PRO A 114 1.34 22.63 -8.98
N THR A 115 1.93 21.52 -9.37
CA THR A 115 2.51 21.33 -10.71
C THR A 115 1.55 20.58 -11.59
N CYS A 116 0.75 21.31 -12.37
CA CYS A 116 -0.20 20.69 -13.30
C CYS A 116 0.16 20.90 -14.79
N ASN A 117 0.92 21.96 -15.14
CA ASN A 117 1.20 22.30 -16.54
C ASN A 117 -0.09 22.23 -17.39
N ASN A 118 -0.07 21.51 -18.52
CA ASN A 118 -1.23 21.27 -19.37
C ASN A 118 -2.00 19.99 -18.97
N LYS A 119 -2.13 19.69 -17.65
CA LYS A 119 -2.81 18.52 -17.10
C LYS A 119 -3.61 18.92 -15.87
N TYR A 120 -4.55 18.10 -15.47
CA TYR A 120 -5.20 18.24 -14.16
C TYR A 120 -4.19 18.02 -13.03
N LEU A 121 -4.47 18.59 -11.85
CA LEU A 121 -3.67 18.38 -10.66
C LEU A 121 -3.59 16.89 -10.31
N SER A 122 -2.45 16.46 -9.77
CA SER A 122 -2.27 15.10 -9.22
C SER A 122 -2.76 15.07 -7.76
N ASP A 123 -4.01 15.44 -7.56
CA ASP A 123 -4.66 15.55 -6.26
C ASP A 123 -5.36 14.26 -5.81
N THR A 124 -5.49 13.29 -6.71
CA THR A 124 -6.22 12.05 -6.47
C THR A 124 -5.29 10.84 -6.60
N GLU A 125 -5.31 9.97 -5.58
CA GLU A 125 -4.75 8.62 -5.63
C GLU A 125 -5.87 7.59 -5.69
N TYR A 126 -5.57 6.46 -6.33
CA TYR A 126 -6.51 5.36 -6.52
C TYR A 126 -6.15 4.20 -5.63
N LEU A 127 -7.16 3.57 -5.07
CA LEU A 127 -7.08 2.36 -4.27
C LEU A 127 -8.13 1.38 -4.79
N LEU A 128 -7.70 0.20 -5.20
CA LEU A 128 -8.58 -0.88 -5.58
C LEU A 128 -8.77 -1.83 -4.39
N PHE A 129 -10.00 -2.19 -4.11
CA PHE A 129 -10.35 -3.21 -3.16
C PHE A 129 -10.94 -4.40 -3.89
N PHE A 130 -10.25 -5.53 -3.81
CA PHE A 130 -10.71 -6.80 -4.37
C PHE A 130 -11.08 -7.75 -3.25
N ARG A 131 -12.23 -8.37 -3.35
CA ARG A 131 -12.69 -9.35 -2.39
C ARG A 131 -13.41 -10.52 -3.04
N GLU A 132 -13.16 -11.70 -2.51
CA GLU A 132 -13.90 -12.89 -2.89
C GLU A 132 -15.36 -12.78 -2.43
N LYS A 133 -16.28 -13.41 -3.16
CA LYS A 133 -17.68 -13.48 -2.78
C LYS A 133 -17.84 -14.08 -1.39
N GLY A 134 -18.52 -13.38 -0.50
CA GLY A 134 -18.73 -13.78 0.90
C GLY A 134 -17.74 -13.20 1.90
N VAL A 135 -16.67 -12.53 1.46
CA VAL A 135 -15.84 -11.69 2.34
C VAL A 135 -16.68 -10.50 2.79
N GLN A 136 -16.76 -10.28 4.10
CA GLN A 136 -17.56 -9.22 4.69
C GLN A 136 -16.77 -7.91 4.76
N VAL A 137 -17.46 -6.80 4.49
CA VAL A 137 -16.96 -5.47 4.82
C VAL A 137 -17.66 -5.02 6.10
N PHE A 138 -16.89 -4.91 7.17
CA PHE A 138 -17.34 -4.43 8.48
C PHE A 138 -17.47 -2.91 8.49
N GLY A 139 -17.65 -2.32 9.65
CA GLY A 139 -17.70 -0.87 9.80
C GLY A 139 -19.08 -0.26 9.60
N THR A 140 -19.13 1.05 9.71
CA THR A 140 -20.34 1.87 9.69
C THR A 140 -20.62 2.46 8.31
N TYR A 141 -21.76 3.10 8.13
CA TYR A 141 -22.05 3.89 6.94
C TYR A 141 -20.97 4.97 6.65
N GLN A 142 -20.38 5.57 7.68
CA GLN A 142 -19.36 6.60 7.51
C GLN A 142 -18.00 6.04 7.11
N THR A 143 -17.60 4.90 7.68
CA THR A 143 -16.28 4.29 7.43
C THR A 143 -16.20 3.54 6.10
N LYS A 144 -17.36 3.18 5.51
CA LYS A 144 -17.44 2.47 4.21
C LYS A 144 -17.54 3.38 3.00
N LYS A 145 -17.27 4.67 3.13
CA LYS A 145 -17.24 5.57 1.98
C LYS A 145 -16.10 5.22 1.04
N LYS A 146 -16.34 5.34 -0.26
CA LYS A 146 -15.35 5.05 -1.30
C LYS A 146 -14.45 6.25 -1.61
N PHE A 147 -14.37 7.23 -0.73
CA PHE A 147 -13.48 8.38 -0.90
C PHE A 147 -12.99 8.92 0.45
N TYR A 148 -11.77 9.40 0.44
CA TYR A 148 -11.15 10.11 1.55
C TYR A 148 -10.73 11.49 1.08
N VAL A 149 -10.81 12.50 1.95
CA VAL A 149 -10.38 13.88 1.67
C VAL A 149 -9.54 14.33 2.85
N THR A 150 -8.22 14.36 2.68
CA THR A 150 -7.26 14.76 3.71
C THR A 150 -6.09 15.52 3.09
N PRO A 151 -5.33 16.30 3.87
CA PRO A 151 -4.03 16.75 3.40
C PRO A 151 -3.08 15.56 3.24
N THR A 152 -2.01 15.77 2.47
CA THR A 152 -0.86 14.84 2.47
C THR A 152 -0.23 14.81 3.85
N ASN A 153 0.19 13.64 4.30
CA ASN A 153 0.81 13.45 5.60
C ASN A 153 2.23 14.02 5.64
N LYS A 154 2.35 15.35 5.69
CA LYS A 154 3.64 16.03 5.68
C LYS A 154 4.43 15.79 6.95
N ALA A 155 3.77 15.73 8.10
CA ALA A 155 4.43 15.52 9.39
C ALA A 155 5.17 14.19 9.43
N ASP A 156 4.52 13.10 9.02
CA ASP A 156 5.17 11.79 8.96
C ASP A 156 6.23 11.71 7.87
N LYS A 157 6.03 12.37 6.72
CA LYS A 157 7.07 12.47 5.69
C LYS A 157 8.33 13.15 6.20
N ASP A 158 8.16 14.22 6.97
CA ASP A 158 9.28 14.96 7.58
C ASP A 158 9.94 14.14 8.72
N LYS A 159 9.14 13.40 9.50
CA LYS A 159 9.59 12.54 10.60
C LYS A 159 10.36 11.31 10.08
N TYR A 160 9.71 10.53 9.23
CA TYR A 160 10.23 9.23 8.78
C TYR A 160 11.06 9.29 7.49
N LYS A 161 11.24 10.48 6.90
CA LYS A 161 12.05 10.71 5.68
C LYS A 161 11.65 9.81 4.50
N HIS A 162 10.40 9.37 4.43
CA HIS A 162 9.87 8.54 3.35
C HIS A 162 8.98 9.37 2.40
N PRO A 163 9.16 9.28 1.08
CA PRO A 163 8.53 10.19 0.12
C PRO A 163 7.01 10.00 -0.05
N THR A 164 6.51 8.80 0.17
CA THR A 164 5.13 8.40 -0.22
C THR A 164 4.32 7.79 0.93
N ILE A 165 4.43 8.34 2.16
CA ILE A 165 3.69 7.81 3.32
C ILE A 165 2.19 8.01 3.14
N LYS A 166 1.42 6.95 3.26
CA LYS A 166 -0.05 7.00 3.30
C LYS A 166 -0.54 7.48 4.67
N PRO A 167 -1.67 8.19 4.73
CA PRO A 167 -2.25 8.60 6.00
C PRO A 167 -2.63 7.41 6.87
N LEU A 168 -2.18 7.39 8.11
CA LEU A 168 -2.42 6.31 9.08
C LEU A 168 -3.92 6.05 9.28
N ASP A 169 -4.72 7.11 9.43
CA ASP A 169 -6.17 7.01 9.63
C ASP A 169 -6.87 6.27 8.48
N ILE A 170 -6.40 6.47 7.24
CA ILE A 170 -6.95 5.77 6.08
C ILE A 170 -6.63 4.29 6.18
N ILE A 171 -5.37 3.93 6.44
CA ILE A 171 -4.94 2.53 6.55
C ILE A 171 -5.68 1.81 7.70
N GLN A 172 -5.79 2.45 8.87
CA GLN A 172 -6.56 1.91 10.00
C GLN A 172 -8.02 1.65 9.61
N ASN A 173 -8.65 2.59 8.92
CA ASN A 173 -10.03 2.43 8.47
C ASN A 173 -10.22 1.27 7.49
N LEU A 174 -9.28 1.07 6.56
CA LEU A 174 -9.29 -0.06 5.62
C LEU A 174 -9.17 -1.39 6.38
N ILE A 175 -8.24 -1.48 7.32
CA ILE A 175 -8.00 -2.67 8.16
C ILE A 175 -9.25 -3.01 8.98
N ILE A 176 -9.83 -2.04 9.68
CA ILE A 176 -11.05 -2.25 10.48
C ILE A 176 -12.23 -2.69 9.61
N ASN A 177 -12.36 -2.14 8.41
CA ASN A 177 -13.45 -2.47 7.51
C ASN A 177 -13.34 -3.90 6.95
N SER A 178 -12.15 -4.48 6.83
CA SER A 178 -11.96 -5.74 6.09
C SER A 178 -11.26 -6.84 6.90
N SER A 179 -11.09 -6.64 8.21
CA SER A 179 -10.55 -7.66 9.11
C SER A 179 -11.17 -7.57 10.51
N LYS A 180 -10.95 -8.61 11.31
CA LYS A 180 -11.30 -8.67 12.72
C LYS A 180 -10.04 -8.51 13.57
N GLU A 181 -10.22 -8.30 14.87
CA GLU A 181 -9.11 -8.37 15.83
C GLU A 181 -8.41 -9.73 15.75
N ASN A 182 -7.09 -9.72 15.85
CA ASN A 182 -6.18 -10.85 15.69
C ASN A 182 -6.08 -11.46 14.28
N ASP A 183 -6.80 -10.94 13.27
CA ASP A 183 -6.57 -11.31 11.88
C ASP A 183 -5.17 -10.87 11.43
N VAL A 184 -4.57 -11.64 10.54
CA VAL A 184 -3.24 -11.39 9.99
C VAL A 184 -3.34 -10.48 8.76
N VAL A 185 -2.70 -9.32 8.83
CA VAL A 185 -2.59 -8.35 7.75
C VAL A 185 -1.19 -8.38 7.17
N LEU A 186 -1.08 -8.49 5.86
CA LEU A 186 0.18 -8.51 5.13
C LEU A 186 0.37 -7.22 4.32
N ASP A 187 1.57 -6.65 4.40
CA ASP A 187 2.06 -5.61 3.50
C ASP A 187 3.44 -5.97 2.94
N PRO A 188 3.53 -6.50 1.71
CA PRO A 188 4.79 -6.90 1.09
C PRO A 188 5.62 -5.73 0.55
N PHE A 189 5.15 -4.49 0.69
CA PHE A 189 5.85 -3.25 0.31
C PHE A 189 5.71 -2.22 1.43
N LEU A 190 6.20 -2.60 2.62
CA LEU A 190 5.90 -1.94 3.90
C LEU A 190 6.34 -0.48 3.98
N GLY A 191 7.42 -0.10 3.27
CA GLY A 191 7.98 1.25 3.34
C GLY A 191 8.35 1.64 4.76
N SER A 192 7.79 2.75 5.24
CA SER A 192 8.04 3.28 6.59
C SER A 192 7.17 2.65 7.69
N GLY A 193 6.50 1.53 7.46
CA GLY A 193 5.77 0.78 8.50
C GLY A 193 4.36 1.27 8.83
N THR A 194 3.71 2.07 7.97
CA THR A 194 2.37 2.60 8.27
C THR A 194 1.34 1.50 8.47
N THR A 195 1.38 0.45 7.66
CA THR A 195 0.44 -0.69 7.75
C THR A 195 0.65 -1.47 9.04
N ALA A 196 1.89 -1.73 9.42
CA ALA A 196 2.20 -2.43 10.67
C ALA A 196 1.77 -1.62 11.91
N GLU A 197 2.07 -0.31 11.96
CA GLU A 197 1.54 0.57 13.03
C GLU A 197 0.01 0.56 13.07
N ALA A 198 -0.65 0.61 11.91
CA ALA A 198 -2.11 0.54 11.85
C ALA A 198 -2.64 -0.78 12.41
N CYS A 199 -1.95 -1.89 12.21
CA CYS A 199 -2.29 -3.19 12.79
C CYS A 199 -2.18 -3.19 14.30
N VAL A 200 -1.07 -2.70 14.86
CA VAL A 200 -0.89 -2.56 16.31
C VAL A 200 -2.01 -1.72 16.91
N ASN A 201 -2.28 -0.55 16.34
CA ASN A 201 -3.32 0.37 16.83
C ASN A 201 -4.75 -0.19 16.74
N THR A 202 -4.96 -1.22 15.96
CA THR A 202 -6.29 -1.81 15.72
C THR A 202 -6.41 -3.25 16.23
N ASN A 203 -5.43 -3.74 16.98
CA ASN A 203 -5.36 -5.12 17.50
C ASN A 203 -5.39 -6.19 16.41
N ARG A 204 -4.70 -5.95 15.28
CA ARG A 204 -4.45 -6.93 14.23
C ARG A 204 -3.00 -7.39 14.30
N ARG A 205 -2.79 -8.62 13.85
CA ARG A 205 -1.44 -9.17 13.68
C ARG A 205 -0.90 -8.69 12.33
N TYR A 206 0.41 -8.55 12.19
CA TYR A 206 1.01 -8.05 10.96
C TYR A 206 2.17 -8.92 10.47
N ILE A 207 2.39 -8.88 9.16
CA ILE A 207 3.59 -9.33 8.48
C ILE A 207 3.94 -8.24 7.47
N GLY A 208 5.18 -7.79 7.44
CA GLY A 208 5.61 -6.74 6.53
C GLY A 208 6.96 -7.01 5.90
N PHE A 209 7.12 -6.68 4.61
CA PHE A 209 8.38 -6.81 3.88
C PHE A 209 8.81 -5.46 3.30
N GLU A 210 10.11 -5.19 3.39
CA GLU A 210 10.70 -3.99 2.81
C GLU A 210 12.08 -4.33 2.22
N ILE A 211 12.29 -3.99 0.95
CA ILE A 211 13.53 -4.31 0.26
C ILE A 211 14.67 -3.34 0.59
N GLU A 212 14.32 -2.09 0.89
CA GLU A 212 15.30 -1.04 1.16
C GLU A 212 15.66 -1.00 2.65
N PRO A 213 16.91 -1.37 3.04
CA PRO A 213 17.32 -1.43 4.45
C PRO A 213 17.04 -0.13 5.22
N LYS A 214 17.21 1.01 4.57
CA LYS A 214 16.93 2.33 5.17
C LYS A 214 15.47 2.48 5.61
N TYR A 215 14.52 2.02 4.80
CA TYR A 215 13.10 2.13 5.13
C TYR A 215 12.69 1.03 6.11
N TYR A 216 13.31 -0.12 6.03
CA TYR A 216 13.16 -1.18 7.03
C TYR A 216 13.57 -0.68 8.42
N ASP A 217 14.73 -0.03 8.56
CA ASP A 217 15.17 0.54 9.84
C ASP A 217 14.17 1.57 10.38
N VAL A 218 13.63 2.43 9.50
CA VAL A 218 12.59 3.41 9.87
C VAL A 218 11.31 2.71 10.33
N ALA A 219 10.90 1.62 9.68
CA ALA A 219 9.74 0.85 10.10
C ALA A 219 9.95 0.19 11.47
N CYS A 220 11.15 -0.36 11.74
CA CYS A 220 11.52 -0.88 13.05
C CYS A 220 11.44 0.20 14.15
N GLU A 221 12.01 1.39 13.89
CA GLU A 221 11.94 2.50 14.84
C GLU A 221 10.49 2.91 15.13
N ARG A 222 9.66 3.02 14.08
CA ARG A 222 8.24 3.36 14.20
C ARG A 222 7.47 2.36 15.05
N LEU A 223 7.66 1.07 14.84
CA LEU A 223 7.02 0.02 15.63
C LEU A 223 7.45 0.05 17.09
N ASN A 224 8.75 0.23 17.36
CA ASN A 224 9.28 0.38 18.71
C ASN A 224 8.68 1.58 19.49
N GLU A 225 8.18 2.61 18.80
CA GLU A 225 7.51 3.75 19.43
C GLU A 225 6.06 3.44 19.83
N VAL A 226 5.39 2.58 19.06
CA VAL A 226 3.96 2.27 19.23
C VAL A 226 3.72 1.13 20.23
N GLU A 227 4.65 0.19 20.33
CA GLU A 227 4.56 -0.95 21.25
C GLU A 227 4.95 -0.63 22.71
N LYS A 228 5.38 0.61 22.98
CA LYS A 228 5.69 1.10 24.34
C LYS A 228 4.46 1.68 25.04
#